data_41ead51f4b7d8ef03ca90adbc13ff4c2
#
_entry.id   41ead51f4b7d8ef03ca90adbc13ff4c2
#
_cell.length_a   1.000
_cell.length_b   1.000
_cell.length_c   1.000
_cell.angle_alpha   90.00
_cell.angle_beta   90.00
_cell.angle_gamma   90.00
#
_symmetry.space_group_name_H-M   'P 1'
#
loop_
_entity.id
_entity.type
_entity.pdbx_description
1 polymer ?
#
loop_
_entity_poly.entity_id
_entity_poly.type
_entity_poly.pdbx_seq_one_letter_code
_entity_poly.pdbx_strand_id
1 'polypeptide(L)'
;MIKLKSQNLTFSDAASEVKQAKSAFDERDLHPLLANFVGLNPNFNARVKTIFHESSTKSKKGRDKWLYPDIVGVSFEHESYEDNVLNFAAKFVKIPLKIYSFEMKKYLSIANLREYYFQAVSNSSWANEGYLVALDIDESDEELMELIGSLNSSFGIGVLSLDSENLAQSRILAQPKFRANLDFNIINELCKKNPHFNKFLETVKDYDSKNKKRFDGEFDQILTDDEMQKYLKNKKIV
;
A
#
# COMPACT_ATOMS: atom_id res chain seq x y z
N MET A 1 4.01 9.81 53.36
CA MET A 1 4.25 10.76 52.25
C MET A 1 4.23 9.97 50.94
N ILE A 2 3.10 9.88 50.30
CA ILE A 2 2.93 9.16 49.02
C ILE A 2 3.07 10.21 47.92
N LYS A 3 4.17 10.11 47.09
CA LYS A 3 4.35 10.93 45.91
C LYS A 3 3.49 10.37 44.76
N LEU A 4 2.41 11.06 44.48
CA LEU A 4 1.66 10.89 43.21
C LEU A 4 2.53 11.39 42.09
N LYS A 5 2.95 10.49 41.16
CA LYS A 5 3.46 10.85 39.85
C LYS A 5 2.27 11.24 38.98
N SER A 6 2.09 12.52 38.72
CA SER A 6 1.20 12.99 37.66
C SER A 6 1.84 12.65 36.31
N GLN A 7 1.25 11.70 35.57
CA GLN A 7 1.54 11.53 34.17
C GLN A 7 0.80 12.66 33.43
N ASN A 8 1.55 13.59 32.88
CA ASN A 8 1.03 14.56 31.90
C ASN A 8 0.83 13.83 30.58
N LEU A 9 -0.36 13.24 30.39
CA LEU A 9 -0.85 12.85 29.06
C LEU A 9 -1.17 14.15 28.31
N THR A 10 -0.55 14.36 27.15
CA THR A 10 -0.86 15.51 26.30
C THR A 10 -2.23 15.28 25.64
N PHE A 11 -2.93 16.34 25.27
CA PHE A 11 -4.24 16.26 24.59
C PHE A 11 -4.17 15.46 23.27
N SER A 12 -3.00 15.44 22.62
CA SER A 12 -2.68 14.67 21.42
C SER A 12 -2.72 13.16 21.66
N ASP A 13 -2.13 12.68 22.76
CA ASP A 13 -2.11 11.26 23.10
C ASP A 13 -3.50 10.74 23.42
N ALA A 14 -4.31 11.56 24.11
CA ALA A 14 -5.70 11.22 24.43
C ALA A 14 -6.59 11.18 23.17
N ALA A 15 -6.35 12.05 22.17
CA ALA A 15 -7.08 12.04 20.91
C ALA A 15 -6.72 10.84 20.04
N SER A 16 -5.44 10.41 20.02
CA SER A 16 -4.97 9.22 19.29
C SER A 16 -5.49 7.93 19.96
N GLU A 17 -5.49 7.85 21.28
CA GLU A 17 -6.07 6.72 22.03
C GLU A 17 -7.60 6.62 21.84
N VAL A 18 -8.30 7.76 21.73
CA VAL A 18 -9.76 7.79 21.48
C VAL A 18 -10.09 7.35 20.05
N LYS A 19 -9.28 7.69 19.05
CA LYS A 19 -9.43 7.18 17.66
C LYS A 19 -9.15 5.66 17.61
N GLN A 20 -8.15 5.19 18.34
CA GLN A 20 -7.80 3.77 18.43
C GLN A 20 -8.92 2.91 19.03
N ALA A 21 -9.61 3.41 20.05
CA ALA A 21 -10.72 2.71 20.73
C ALA A 21 -12.02 2.64 19.90
N LYS A 22 -12.16 3.42 18.82
CA LYS A 22 -13.41 3.58 18.06
C LYS A 22 -13.43 2.91 16.68
N SER A 23 -12.33 2.38 16.16
CA SER A 23 -12.37 1.76 14.83
C SER A 23 -13.02 0.37 14.90
N ALA A 24 -14.26 0.28 14.42
CA ALA A 24 -15.01 -0.98 14.34
C ALA A 24 -14.60 -1.84 13.10
N PHE A 25 -13.62 -1.38 12.30
CA PHE A 25 -13.13 -2.03 11.10
C PHE A 25 -11.68 -2.50 11.25
N ASP A 26 -11.26 -3.44 10.41
CA ASP A 26 -9.89 -3.95 10.35
C ASP A 26 -9.05 -3.25 9.26
N GLU A 27 -7.71 -3.35 9.33
CA GLU A 27 -6.81 -2.78 8.29
C GLU A 27 -7.19 -3.30 6.90
N ARG A 28 -7.56 -4.57 6.79
CA ARG A 28 -8.00 -5.18 5.53
C ARG A 28 -9.28 -4.56 4.96
N ASP A 29 -10.12 -3.98 5.79
CA ASP A 29 -11.31 -3.26 5.33
C ASP A 29 -10.97 -1.96 4.58
N LEU A 30 -9.72 -1.49 4.66
CA LEU A 30 -9.22 -0.33 3.92
C LEU A 30 -8.69 -0.70 2.51
N HIS A 31 -8.50 -1.99 2.20
CA HIS A 31 -7.95 -2.43 0.91
C HIS A 31 -8.77 -1.98 -0.29
N PRO A 32 -10.12 -2.04 -0.28
CA PRO A 32 -10.92 -1.52 -1.40
C PRO A 32 -10.77 0.00 -1.62
N LEU A 33 -10.53 0.78 -0.56
CA LEU A 33 -10.30 2.22 -0.69
C LEU A 33 -8.99 2.47 -1.46
N LEU A 34 -7.93 1.75 -1.09
CA LEU A 34 -6.65 1.85 -1.81
C LEU A 34 -6.79 1.38 -3.26
N ALA A 35 -7.47 0.25 -3.50
CA ALA A 35 -7.71 -0.26 -4.85
C ALA A 35 -8.40 0.78 -5.75
N ASN A 36 -9.44 1.44 -5.23
CA ASN A 36 -10.12 2.51 -5.94
C ASN A 36 -9.21 3.72 -6.17
N PHE A 37 -8.52 4.18 -5.13
CA PHE A 37 -7.66 5.36 -5.26
C PHE A 37 -6.57 5.15 -6.31
N VAL A 38 -5.78 4.09 -6.21
CA VAL A 38 -4.67 3.85 -7.15
C VAL A 38 -5.14 3.43 -8.54
N GLY A 39 -6.32 2.81 -8.65
CA GLY A 39 -6.90 2.42 -9.93
C GLY A 39 -7.47 3.59 -10.73
N LEU A 40 -8.02 4.60 -10.06
CA LEU A 40 -8.65 5.76 -10.68
C LEU A 40 -7.71 6.98 -10.77
N ASN A 41 -6.68 7.04 -9.93
CA ASN A 41 -5.73 8.16 -9.93
C ASN A 41 -4.75 8.03 -11.11
N PRO A 42 -4.68 9.03 -12.02
CA PRO A 42 -3.85 8.98 -13.22
C PRO A 42 -2.34 8.87 -12.94
N ASN A 43 -1.88 9.27 -11.75
CA ASN A 43 -0.47 9.14 -11.36
C ASN A 43 -0.07 7.69 -11.06
N PHE A 44 -1.03 6.83 -10.70
CA PHE A 44 -0.81 5.41 -10.48
C PHE A 44 -1.29 4.59 -11.67
N ASN A 45 -2.54 4.75 -12.06
CA ASN A 45 -3.22 3.90 -13.06
C ASN A 45 -2.87 2.42 -12.82
N ALA A 46 -2.97 1.99 -11.56
CA ALA A 46 -2.46 0.71 -11.11
C ALA A 46 -3.59 -0.26 -10.78
N ARG A 47 -3.38 -1.53 -11.13
CA ARG A 47 -4.20 -2.66 -10.68
C ARG A 47 -3.54 -3.26 -9.46
N VAL A 48 -4.31 -3.55 -8.43
CA VAL A 48 -3.77 -4.09 -7.18
C VAL A 48 -4.33 -5.47 -6.85
N LYS A 49 -3.59 -6.18 -5.98
CA LYS A 49 -3.98 -7.47 -5.45
C LYS A 49 -3.67 -7.54 -3.96
N THR A 50 -4.68 -7.83 -3.16
CA THR A 50 -4.52 -8.15 -1.73
C THR A 50 -3.71 -9.43 -1.56
N ILE A 51 -2.72 -9.38 -0.67
CA ILE A 51 -1.89 -10.52 -0.30
C ILE A 51 -2.35 -11.07 1.05
N PHE A 52 -2.89 -12.28 1.03
CA PHE A 52 -3.31 -12.96 2.26
C PHE A 52 -2.10 -13.68 2.85
N HIS A 53 -1.40 -13.03 3.77
CA HIS A 53 -0.18 -13.54 4.40
C HIS A 53 -0.44 -14.80 5.26
N GLU A 54 -1.66 -14.99 5.76
CA GLU A 54 -2.10 -16.21 6.46
C GLU A 54 -2.05 -17.47 5.58
N SER A 55 -2.11 -17.31 4.26
CA SER A 55 -1.98 -18.41 3.27
C SER A 55 -0.53 -18.78 2.99
N SER A 56 0.43 -18.08 3.59
CA SER A 56 1.86 -18.30 3.36
C SER A 56 2.38 -19.53 4.06
N THR A 57 3.33 -20.21 3.42
CA THR A 57 4.09 -21.30 4.05
C THR A 57 4.92 -20.74 5.21
N LYS A 58 4.69 -21.25 6.42
CA LYS A 58 5.37 -20.78 7.63
C LYS A 58 6.84 -21.21 7.67
N SER A 59 7.72 -20.26 7.92
CA SER A 59 9.13 -20.50 8.24
C SER A 59 9.38 -20.56 9.75
N LYS A 60 10.67 -20.61 10.14
CA LYS A 60 11.08 -20.48 11.54
C LYS A 60 10.55 -19.17 12.12
N LYS A 61 10.09 -19.19 13.37
CA LYS A 61 9.54 -18.01 14.07
C LYS A 61 10.43 -16.78 13.89
N GLY A 62 9.86 -15.69 13.42
CA GLY A 62 10.52 -14.38 13.23
C GLY A 62 11.21 -14.18 11.89
N ARG A 63 11.50 -15.25 11.10
CA ARG A 63 12.18 -15.10 9.80
C ARG A 63 11.36 -14.33 8.78
N ASP A 64 10.05 -14.55 8.76
CA ASP A 64 9.13 -13.95 7.80
C ASP A 64 8.43 -12.69 8.37
N LYS A 65 8.94 -12.18 9.50
CA LYS A 65 8.42 -10.94 10.08
C LYS A 65 8.64 -9.81 9.06
N TRP A 66 7.55 -9.12 8.69
CA TRP A 66 7.56 -8.03 7.73
C TRP A 66 8.06 -8.39 6.32
N LEU A 67 7.88 -9.65 5.92
CA LEU A 67 8.24 -10.09 4.56
C LEU A 67 7.15 -9.76 3.54
N TYR A 68 5.89 -9.94 3.94
CA TYR A 68 4.76 -9.83 3.03
C TYR A 68 4.14 -8.43 3.09
N PRO A 69 3.94 -7.77 1.92
CA PRO A 69 3.10 -6.57 1.87
C PRO A 69 1.63 -6.94 2.07
N ASP A 70 0.80 -5.98 2.45
CA ASP A 70 -0.65 -6.17 2.51
C ASP A 70 -1.26 -6.19 1.11
N ILE A 71 -0.76 -5.33 0.22
CA ILE A 71 -1.23 -5.18 -1.15
C ILE A 71 -0.03 -5.01 -2.08
N VAL A 72 -0.10 -5.66 -3.23
CA VAL A 72 0.82 -5.46 -4.36
C VAL A 72 0.09 -4.79 -5.50
N GLY A 73 0.81 -3.98 -6.30
CA GLY A 73 0.23 -3.30 -7.45
C GLY A 73 1.11 -3.35 -8.67
N VAL A 74 0.50 -3.16 -9.83
CA VAL A 74 1.18 -3.02 -11.10
C VAL A 74 0.53 -1.94 -11.95
N SER A 75 1.35 -1.08 -12.55
CA SER A 75 0.94 -0.15 -13.61
C SER A 75 1.61 -0.58 -14.92
N PHE A 76 0.79 -0.63 -15.97
CA PHE A 76 1.23 -0.91 -17.33
C PHE A 76 1.28 0.41 -18.11
N GLU A 77 2.40 1.09 -18.06
CA GLU A 77 2.56 2.46 -18.62
C GLU A 77 2.29 2.57 -20.12
N HIS A 78 2.17 1.44 -20.84
CA HIS A 78 2.05 1.40 -22.30
C HIS A 78 0.74 0.82 -22.79
N GLU A 79 -0.26 0.64 -21.95
CA GLU A 79 -1.55 0.09 -22.40
C GLU A 79 -2.16 0.81 -23.62
N SER A 80 -1.71 2.05 -23.90
CA SER A 80 -2.17 2.88 -25.01
C SER A 80 -1.23 2.91 -26.21
N TYR A 81 -0.08 2.21 -26.16
CA TYR A 81 0.90 2.29 -27.24
C TYR A 81 0.54 1.34 -28.40
N GLU A 82 0.90 1.76 -29.61
CA GLU A 82 0.75 0.94 -30.80
C GLU A 82 1.63 -0.32 -30.74
N ASP A 83 1.18 -1.40 -31.38
CA ASP A 83 1.84 -2.71 -31.37
C ASP A 83 3.32 -2.64 -31.76
N ASN A 84 3.66 -1.81 -32.75
CA ASN A 84 5.05 -1.67 -33.19
C ASN A 84 5.94 -1.05 -32.13
N VAL A 85 5.39 -0.10 -31.31
CA VAL A 85 6.11 0.49 -30.19
C VAL A 85 6.31 -0.52 -29.08
N LEU A 86 5.27 -1.30 -28.75
CA LEU A 86 5.36 -2.38 -27.76
C LEU A 86 6.37 -3.45 -28.16
N ASN A 87 6.36 -3.89 -29.43
CA ASN A 87 7.30 -4.88 -29.97
C ASN A 87 8.74 -4.36 -29.97
N PHE A 88 8.94 -3.08 -30.31
CA PHE A 88 10.25 -2.44 -30.25
C PHE A 88 10.75 -2.38 -28.81
N ALA A 89 9.91 -1.93 -27.87
CA ALA A 89 10.26 -1.85 -26.46
C ALA A 89 10.59 -3.24 -25.88
N ALA A 90 9.79 -4.25 -26.17
CA ALA A 90 10.04 -5.62 -25.73
C ALA A 90 11.35 -6.22 -26.25
N LYS A 91 11.79 -5.80 -27.45
CA LYS A 91 12.99 -6.35 -28.10
C LYS A 91 14.27 -5.61 -27.71
N PHE A 92 14.22 -4.31 -27.51
CA PHE A 92 15.41 -3.47 -27.37
C PHE A 92 15.49 -2.70 -26.05
N VAL A 93 14.37 -2.59 -25.34
CA VAL A 93 14.25 -1.86 -24.07
C VAL A 93 13.47 -2.76 -23.12
N LYS A 94 13.60 -2.59 -21.81
CA LYS A 94 12.68 -3.25 -20.86
C LYS A 94 11.28 -2.68 -21.06
N ILE A 95 10.26 -3.55 -21.13
CA ILE A 95 8.88 -3.09 -21.11
C ILE A 95 8.67 -2.38 -19.77
N PRO A 96 8.38 -1.09 -19.79
CA PRO A 96 8.19 -0.35 -18.56
C PRO A 96 6.86 -0.79 -17.92
N LEU A 97 6.95 -1.57 -16.89
CA LEU A 97 5.91 -1.77 -15.91
C LEU A 97 6.45 -1.24 -14.57
N LYS A 98 5.56 -0.76 -13.75
CA LYS A 98 5.91 -0.33 -12.40
C LYS A 98 5.20 -1.22 -11.40
N ILE A 99 5.98 -1.80 -10.49
CA ILE A 99 5.47 -2.66 -9.43
C ILE A 99 5.48 -1.88 -8.12
N TYR A 100 4.39 -1.99 -7.39
CA TYR A 100 4.17 -1.33 -6.12
C TYR A 100 4.04 -2.32 -4.98
N SER A 101 4.46 -1.90 -3.80
CA SER A 101 4.20 -2.56 -2.52
C SER A 101 3.54 -1.57 -1.59
N PHE A 102 2.40 -1.95 -0.99
CA PHE A 102 1.65 -1.12 -0.07
C PHE A 102 1.52 -1.82 1.27
N GLU A 103 1.87 -1.10 2.32
CA GLU A 103 1.63 -1.46 3.71
C GLU A 103 0.50 -0.59 4.25
N MET A 104 -0.59 -1.23 4.72
CA MET A 104 -1.78 -0.54 5.19
C MET A 104 -1.77 -0.40 6.70
N LYS A 105 -2.21 0.77 7.18
CA LYS A 105 -2.46 1.02 8.60
C LYS A 105 -3.75 1.81 8.79
N LYS A 106 -4.40 1.64 9.93
CA LYS A 106 -5.62 2.39 10.24
C LYS A 106 -5.33 3.85 10.50
N TYR A 107 -4.21 4.15 11.14
CA TYR A 107 -3.80 5.51 11.53
C TYR A 107 -2.28 5.57 11.70
N LEU A 108 -1.74 6.78 11.57
CA LEU A 108 -0.35 7.09 11.91
C LEU A 108 -0.30 8.12 13.03
N SER A 109 0.69 7.97 13.89
CA SER A 109 1.04 8.92 14.94
C SER A 109 2.55 8.89 15.17
N ILE A 110 3.09 9.86 15.88
CA ILE A 110 4.50 9.88 16.29
C ILE A 110 4.91 8.59 16.99
N ALA A 111 4.02 8.00 17.81
CA ALA A 111 4.32 6.82 18.59
C ALA A 111 4.53 5.55 17.75
N ASN A 112 3.80 5.41 16.62
CA ASN A 112 3.81 4.19 15.82
C ASN A 112 4.48 4.34 14.44
N LEU A 113 4.71 5.58 13.97
CA LEU A 113 5.22 5.85 12.63
C LEU A 113 6.51 5.08 12.32
N ARG A 114 7.49 5.07 13.22
CA ARG A 114 8.78 4.40 12.97
C ARG A 114 8.61 2.90 12.74
N GLU A 115 7.81 2.23 13.56
CA GLU A 115 7.57 0.79 13.42
C GLU A 115 6.89 0.48 12.08
N TYR A 116 5.82 1.18 11.77
CA TYR A 116 5.06 0.95 10.53
C TYR A 116 5.85 1.35 9.29
N TYR A 117 6.64 2.41 9.37
CA TYR A 117 7.51 2.82 8.28
C TYR A 117 8.57 1.77 7.97
N PHE A 118 9.24 1.20 9.00
CA PHE A 118 10.23 0.15 8.80
C PHE A 118 9.59 -1.18 8.35
N GLN A 119 8.35 -1.43 8.69
CA GLN A 119 7.58 -2.53 8.11
C GLN A 119 7.43 -2.33 6.59
N ALA A 120 7.02 -1.14 6.15
CA ALA A 120 6.94 -0.81 4.73
C ALA A 120 8.30 -0.86 4.01
N VAL A 121 9.39 -0.42 4.65
CA VAL A 121 10.76 -0.56 4.12
C VAL A 121 11.09 -2.03 3.88
N SER A 122 10.80 -2.90 4.87
CA SER A 122 11.14 -4.32 4.82
C SER A 122 10.38 -5.06 3.73
N ASN A 123 9.08 -4.83 3.62
CA ASN A 123 8.22 -5.58 2.70
C ASN A 123 8.15 -5.01 1.28
N SER A 124 8.85 -3.92 0.98
CA SER A 124 8.86 -3.27 -0.34
C SER A 124 10.21 -3.26 -1.05
N SER A 125 11.25 -3.86 -0.47
CA SER A 125 12.62 -3.81 -1.02
C SER A 125 12.73 -4.38 -2.43
N TRP A 126 11.81 -5.23 -2.84
CA TRP A 126 11.70 -5.91 -4.11
C TRP A 126 10.91 -5.15 -5.18
N ALA A 127 10.11 -4.14 -4.80
CA ALA A 127 9.25 -3.37 -5.69
C ALA A 127 9.94 -2.10 -6.23
N ASN A 128 9.41 -1.53 -7.32
CA ASN A 128 9.87 -0.24 -7.84
C ASN A 128 9.57 0.90 -6.85
N GLU A 129 8.39 0.88 -6.24
CA GLU A 129 7.95 1.86 -5.27
C GLU A 129 7.26 1.17 -4.09
N GLY A 130 7.59 1.60 -2.88
CA GLY A 130 6.93 1.16 -1.65
C GLY A 130 6.20 2.31 -0.98
N TYR A 131 5.03 2.03 -0.43
CA TYR A 131 4.20 3.01 0.26
C TYR A 131 3.75 2.50 1.62
N LEU A 132 3.80 3.38 2.60
CA LEU A 132 3.03 3.27 3.83
C LEU A 132 1.74 4.07 3.63
N VAL A 133 0.60 3.41 3.83
CA VAL A 133 -0.73 3.98 3.60
C VAL A 133 -1.51 3.98 4.90
N ALA A 134 -2.14 5.10 5.23
CA ALA A 134 -3.05 5.14 6.36
C ALA A 134 -4.26 6.04 6.08
N LEU A 135 -5.31 5.83 6.87
CA LEU A 135 -6.54 6.61 6.79
C LEU A 135 -6.37 7.91 7.59
N ASP A 136 -6.82 9.03 7.02
CA ASP A 136 -6.97 10.33 7.69
C ASP A 136 -5.77 10.75 8.56
N ILE A 137 -4.58 10.81 7.96
CA ILE A 137 -3.36 11.27 8.67
C ILE A 137 -3.53 12.75 9.08
N ASP A 138 -3.26 13.05 10.33
CA ASP A 138 -3.31 14.44 10.82
C ASP A 138 -2.10 15.24 10.31
N GLU A 139 -2.33 16.00 9.25
CA GLU A 139 -1.29 16.82 8.63
C GLU A 139 -1.02 18.13 9.40
N SER A 140 -1.83 18.46 10.40
CA SER A 140 -1.57 19.59 11.30
C SER A 140 -0.56 19.26 12.41
N ASP A 141 -0.25 17.98 12.61
CA ASP A 141 0.83 17.52 13.51
C ASP A 141 2.20 17.73 12.83
N GLU A 142 2.80 18.90 13.09
CA GLU A 142 4.09 19.29 12.51
C GLU A 142 5.20 18.27 12.81
N GLU A 143 5.23 17.71 14.03
CA GLU A 143 6.24 16.72 14.43
C GLU A 143 6.08 15.40 13.65
N LEU A 144 4.85 14.96 13.43
CA LEU A 144 4.55 13.82 12.59
C LEU A 144 5.02 14.06 11.15
N MET A 145 4.71 15.23 10.58
CA MET A 145 5.07 15.57 9.20
C MET A 145 6.58 15.72 9.02
N GLU A 146 7.29 16.31 9.95
CA GLU A 146 8.77 16.38 9.95
C GLU A 146 9.39 14.98 10.00
N LEU A 147 8.86 14.10 10.85
CA LEU A 147 9.35 12.72 10.97
C LEU A 147 9.08 11.91 9.69
N ILE A 148 7.91 12.07 9.06
CA ILE A 148 7.61 11.48 7.75
C ILE A 148 8.65 11.94 6.71
N GLY A 149 8.91 13.23 6.61
CA GLY A 149 9.90 13.81 5.68
C GLY A 149 11.32 13.26 5.91
N SER A 150 11.74 13.17 7.17
CA SER A 150 13.05 12.64 7.55
C SER A 150 13.21 11.15 7.17
N LEU A 151 12.22 10.32 7.47
CA LEU A 151 12.22 8.91 7.13
C LEU A 151 12.17 8.70 5.61
N ASN A 152 11.34 9.47 4.90
CA ASN A 152 11.24 9.41 3.44
C ASN A 152 12.59 9.77 2.78
N SER A 153 13.24 10.84 3.21
CA SER A 153 14.55 11.26 2.69
C SER A 153 15.61 10.16 2.87
N SER A 154 15.56 9.45 4.00
CA SER A 154 16.55 8.41 4.35
C SER A 154 16.29 7.07 3.62
N PHE A 155 15.03 6.65 3.50
CA PHE A 155 14.69 5.29 3.06
C PHE A 155 13.84 5.24 1.77
N GLY A 156 13.22 6.34 1.38
CA GLY A 156 12.53 6.45 0.10
C GLY A 156 11.19 5.71 0.01
N ILE A 157 10.52 5.45 1.15
CA ILE A 157 9.15 4.93 1.16
C ILE A 157 8.18 6.11 1.08
N GLY A 158 7.22 6.03 0.17
CA GLY A 158 6.14 7.02 0.08
C GLY A 158 5.18 6.91 1.26
N VAL A 159 4.51 8.01 1.58
CA VAL A 159 3.42 8.02 2.57
C VAL A 159 2.16 8.56 1.89
N LEU A 160 1.09 7.78 1.96
CA LEU A 160 -0.20 8.06 1.35
C LEU A 160 -1.26 8.20 2.45
N SER A 161 -1.95 9.33 2.47
CA SER A 161 -3.15 9.55 3.28
C SER A 161 -4.39 9.27 2.44
N LEU A 162 -5.19 8.27 2.85
CA LEU A 162 -6.52 8.03 2.28
C LEU A 162 -7.53 8.89 3.05
N ASP A 163 -8.38 9.60 2.30
CA ASP A 163 -9.48 10.35 2.86
C ASP A 163 -10.72 9.43 2.92
N SER A 164 -11.27 9.25 4.13
CA SER A 164 -12.39 8.34 4.35
C SER A 164 -13.74 8.89 3.85
N GLU A 165 -13.90 10.21 3.80
CA GLU A 165 -15.14 10.86 3.38
C GLU A 165 -15.16 11.10 1.87
N ASN A 166 -14.01 11.48 1.30
CA ASN A 166 -13.87 11.76 -0.12
C ASN A 166 -12.55 11.19 -0.68
N LEU A 167 -12.60 9.97 -1.18
CA LEU A 167 -11.42 9.27 -1.66
C LEU A 167 -10.62 10.03 -2.74
N ALA A 168 -11.27 10.91 -3.52
CA ALA A 168 -10.60 11.76 -4.50
C ALA A 168 -9.69 12.82 -3.86
N GLN A 169 -9.86 13.09 -2.57
CA GLN A 169 -9.02 14.00 -1.78
C GLN A 169 -7.81 13.30 -1.14
N SER A 170 -7.74 11.98 -1.25
CA SER A 170 -6.56 11.23 -0.82
C SER A 170 -5.31 11.75 -1.51
N ARG A 171 -4.18 11.79 -0.79
CA ARG A 171 -2.96 12.43 -1.29
C ARG A 171 -1.67 11.78 -0.81
N ILE A 172 -0.63 11.94 -1.61
CA ILE A 172 0.71 11.50 -1.29
C ILE A 172 1.39 12.60 -0.47
N LEU A 173 1.65 12.32 0.81
CA LEU A 173 2.33 13.24 1.73
C LEU A 173 3.85 13.24 1.50
N ALA A 174 4.39 12.09 1.11
CA ALA A 174 5.79 11.95 0.75
C ALA A 174 5.92 11.02 -0.45
N GLN A 175 6.63 11.47 -1.48
CA GLN A 175 6.84 10.70 -2.72
C GLN A 175 7.82 9.54 -2.48
N PRO A 176 7.59 8.34 -3.02
CA PRO A 176 8.54 7.26 -2.94
C PRO A 176 9.75 7.52 -3.82
N LYS A 177 10.87 6.92 -3.48
CA LYS A 177 12.03 6.86 -4.35
C LYS A 177 11.90 5.66 -5.29
N PHE A 178 11.86 5.92 -6.59
CA PHE A 178 11.82 4.86 -7.60
C PHE A 178 13.09 4.01 -7.59
N ARG A 179 12.92 2.67 -7.58
CA ARG A 179 13.99 1.69 -7.72
C ARG A 179 13.94 1.07 -9.11
N ALA A 180 14.98 1.29 -9.91
CA ALA A 180 15.06 0.74 -11.27
C ALA A 180 15.31 -0.78 -11.28
N ASN A 181 15.94 -1.32 -10.24
CA ASN A 181 16.28 -2.72 -10.13
C ASN A 181 15.41 -3.40 -9.09
N LEU A 182 14.71 -4.45 -9.50
CA LEU A 182 13.93 -5.30 -8.61
C LEU A 182 14.82 -6.34 -7.92
N ASP A 183 14.52 -6.66 -6.67
CA ASP A 183 15.19 -7.78 -5.97
C ASP A 183 14.53 -9.11 -6.32
N PHE A 184 15.05 -9.79 -7.34
CA PHE A 184 14.53 -11.07 -7.79
C PHE A 184 14.72 -12.21 -6.77
N ASN A 185 15.64 -12.09 -5.80
CA ASN A 185 15.76 -13.08 -4.75
C ASN A 185 14.57 -13.02 -3.79
N ILE A 186 14.19 -11.82 -3.39
CA ILE A 186 13.01 -11.62 -2.54
C ILE A 186 11.73 -11.97 -3.31
N ILE A 187 11.58 -11.54 -4.57
CA ILE A 187 10.44 -11.93 -5.43
C ILE A 187 10.31 -13.46 -5.49
N ASN A 188 11.41 -14.18 -5.73
CA ASN A 188 11.40 -15.64 -5.79
C ASN A 188 11.04 -16.28 -4.43
N GLU A 189 11.47 -15.69 -3.32
CA GLU A 189 11.10 -16.16 -1.98
C GLU A 189 9.59 -15.94 -1.73
N LEU A 190 9.06 -14.77 -2.07
CA LEU A 190 7.64 -14.45 -1.96
C LEU A 190 6.77 -15.40 -2.79
N CYS A 191 7.15 -15.67 -4.05
CA CYS A 191 6.44 -16.63 -4.91
C CYS A 191 6.40 -18.03 -4.31
N LYS A 192 7.52 -18.51 -3.76
CA LYS A 192 7.59 -19.85 -3.15
C LYS A 192 6.75 -19.97 -1.89
N LYS A 193 6.56 -18.88 -1.17
CA LYS A 193 5.91 -18.88 0.13
C LYS A 193 4.44 -18.49 0.10
N ASN A 194 4.04 -17.60 -0.83
CA ASN A 194 2.68 -17.07 -0.85
C ASN A 194 2.01 -17.32 -2.21
N PRO A 195 0.91 -18.10 -2.26
CA PRO A 195 0.22 -18.43 -3.51
C PRO A 195 -0.44 -17.21 -4.15
N HIS A 196 -0.88 -16.22 -3.38
CA HIS A 196 -1.50 -14.99 -3.92
C HIS A 196 -0.46 -14.11 -4.62
N PHE A 197 0.76 -14.01 -4.04
CA PHE A 197 1.86 -13.29 -4.68
C PHE A 197 2.33 -13.99 -5.97
N ASN A 198 2.44 -15.33 -5.93
CA ASN A 198 2.77 -16.10 -7.14
C ASN A 198 1.73 -15.89 -8.24
N LYS A 199 0.44 -15.97 -7.89
CA LYS A 199 -0.66 -15.74 -8.82
C LYS A 199 -0.66 -14.32 -9.38
N PHE A 200 -0.34 -13.31 -8.55
CA PHE A 200 -0.17 -11.94 -9.02
C PHE A 200 0.88 -11.84 -10.12
N LEU A 201 2.07 -12.43 -9.92
CA LEU A 201 3.12 -12.39 -10.94
C LEU A 201 2.76 -13.20 -12.21
N GLU A 202 2.05 -14.32 -12.09
CA GLU A 202 1.50 -15.04 -13.24
C GLU A 202 0.55 -14.15 -14.04
N THR A 203 -0.36 -13.45 -13.35
CA THR A 203 -1.30 -12.52 -13.97
C THR A 203 -0.56 -11.36 -14.67
N VAL A 204 0.45 -10.77 -14.02
CA VAL A 204 1.26 -9.68 -14.60
C VAL A 204 2.02 -10.16 -15.85
N LYS A 205 2.61 -11.36 -15.80
CA LYS A 205 3.33 -11.97 -16.92
C LYS A 205 2.41 -12.22 -18.13
N ASP A 206 1.18 -12.66 -17.88
CA ASP A 206 0.23 -13.07 -18.92
C ASP A 206 -0.73 -11.94 -19.32
N TYR A 207 -0.58 -10.74 -18.70
CA TYR A 207 -1.47 -9.61 -18.95
C TYR A 207 -1.41 -9.15 -20.40
N ASP A 208 -2.60 -9.04 -21.01
CA ASP A 208 -2.81 -8.57 -22.36
C ASP A 208 -3.73 -7.35 -22.37
N SER A 209 -3.19 -6.18 -22.70
CA SER A 209 -3.94 -4.92 -22.75
C SER A 209 -5.09 -4.93 -23.77
N LYS A 210 -5.02 -5.78 -24.80
CA LYS A 210 -6.07 -5.95 -25.81
C LYS A 210 -7.22 -6.81 -25.30
N ASN A 211 -6.98 -7.61 -24.28
CA ASN A 211 -7.97 -8.53 -23.71
C ASN A 211 -8.15 -8.34 -22.21
N LYS A 212 -8.27 -7.08 -21.77
CA LYS A 212 -8.34 -6.68 -20.36
C LYS A 212 -9.41 -7.46 -19.58
N LYS A 213 -10.58 -7.71 -20.19
CA LYS A 213 -11.70 -8.44 -19.57
C LYS A 213 -11.33 -9.83 -19.05
N ARG A 214 -10.35 -10.49 -19.67
CA ARG A 214 -9.85 -11.79 -19.21
C ARG A 214 -9.25 -11.73 -17.81
N PHE A 215 -8.81 -10.57 -17.39
CA PHE A 215 -8.06 -10.35 -16.14
C PHE A 215 -8.90 -9.64 -15.05
N ASP A 216 -10.18 -9.31 -15.34
CA ASP A 216 -11.04 -8.55 -14.42
C ASP A 216 -11.21 -9.20 -13.04
N GLY A 217 -11.15 -10.54 -12.96
CA GLY A 217 -11.25 -11.27 -11.68
C GLY A 217 -9.91 -11.56 -11.00
N GLU A 218 -8.78 -11.19 -11.62
CA GLU A 218 -7.44 -11.51 -11.11
C GLU A 218 -6.89 -10.41 -10.18
N PHE A 219 -7.39 -9.20 -10.33
CA PHE A 219 -7.08 -8.04 -9.47
C PHE A 219 -8.23 -7.71 -8.53
N ASP A 220 -7.97 -6.91 -7.53
CA ASP A 220 -8.99 -6.40 -6.62
C ASP A 220 -9.91 -5.45 -7.38
N GLN A 221 -11.20 -5.56 -7.10
CA GLN A 221 -12.23 -4.82 -7.81
C GLN A 221 -12.18 -3.33 -7.49
N ILE A 222 -12.37 -2.49 -8.51
CA ILE A 222 -12.63 -1.06 -8.36
C ILE A 222 -14.14 -0.92 -8.21
N LEU A 223 -14.58 -0.41 -7.07
CA LEU A 223 -15.99 -0.19 -6.77
C LEU A 223 -16.48 1.09 -7.43
N THR A 224 -17.74 1.13 -7.84
CA THR A 224 -18.42 2.36 -8.19
C THR A 224 -18.61 3.24 -6.96
N ASP A 225 -18.90 4.54 -7.14
CA ASP A 225 -19.14 5.47 -6.03
C ASP A 225 -20.24 4.99 -5.09
N ASP A 226 -21.36 4.47 -5.65
CA ASP A 226 -22.48 3.95 -4.87
C ASP A 226 -22.08 2.68 -4.07
N GLU A 227 -21.30 1.79 -4.68
CA GLU A 227 -20.80 0.59 -4.01
C GLU A 227 -19.82 0.94 -2.90
N MET A 228 -18.92 1.91 -3.14
CA MET A 228 -17.97 2.40 -2.15
C MET A 228 -18.70 3.02 -0.95
N GLN A 229 -19.67 3.89 -1.18
CA GLN A 229 -20.45 4.49 -0.11
C GLN A 229 -21.19 3.45 0.75
N LYS A 230 -21.77 2.42 0.11
CA LYS A 230 -22.40 1.29 0.83
C LYS A 230 -21.36 0.49 1.62
N TYR A 231 -20.21 0.26 1.02
CA TYR A 231 -19.10 -0.46 1.67
C TYR A 231 -18.61 0.25 2.93
N LEU A 232 -18.30 1.56 2.83
CA LEU A 232 -17.83 2.39 3.93
C LEU A 232 -18.79 2.38 5.13
N LYS A 233 -20.10 2.56 4.86
CA LYS A 233 -21.17 2.50 5.89
C LYS A 233 -21.27 1.12 6.52
N ASN A 234 -21.26 0.05 5.72
CA ASN A 234 -21.37 -1.32 6.21
C ASN A 234 -20.18 -1.70 7.11
N LYS A 235 -19.00 -1.21 6.79
CA LYS A 235 -17.77 -1.43 7.55
C LYS A 235 -17.58 -0.44 8.70
N LYS A 236 -18.44 0.57 8.82
CA LYS A 236 -18.37 1.64 9.83
C LYS A 236 -17.03 2.40 9.79
N ILE A 237 -16.56 2.64 8.57
CA ILE A 237 -15.37 3.45 8.33
C ILE A 237 -15.74 4.93 8.38
N VAL A 238 -16.96 5.25 7.92
CA VAL A 238 -17.61 6.58 8.00
C VAL A 238 -19.00 6.43 8.60
#